data_5f57350b52a892845a8b91f4b3dd60bf
#
_entry.id   5f57350b52a892845a8b91f4b3dd60bf
#
_cell.length_a   1.000
_cell.length_b   1.000
_cell.length_c   1.000
_cell.angle_alpha   90.00
_cell.angle_beta   90.00
_cell.angle_gamma   90.00
#
_symmetry.space_group_name_H-M   'P 1'
#
loop_
_entity.id
_entity.type
_entity.pdbx_description
1 polymer ?
#
loop_
_entity_poly.entity_id
_entity_poly.type
_entity_poly.pdbx_seq_one_letter_code
_entity_poly.pdbx_strand_id
1 'polypeptide(L)'
;MHSRWIWRAVSVPGVVWLSVFFLVAFYAVIAVAFGNQDSLSQPVPFWNPLDWNVGYVLAVLKDFWHRGPYLTVSVRTIWFVIVAMAISLAIGYPVAYYTARHAGRWRGLVLLALIMPVWINYLMRMLAWIGLLSPNGLGTRVLHDVGIERVFISLGLLSQRGGWLNGQPITVILALCYGYLPYLILPLFASLDRIDQRQIEAARDLGGSPRSAFLRVTLPLSVPGILAGMVLVALPMFGDFYTADLVSASTKTNMIGNQIDQLTRQGSEKVAGAVLTLVLAVFLLALMAYYLRTTRRASEA
;
A
#
# COMPACT_ATOMS: atom_id res chain seq x y z
N MET A 1 37.76 -1.25 20.05
CA MET A 1 37.47 -0.57 18.78
C MET A 1 37.38 -1.62 17.68
N HIS A 2 36.19 -2.06 17.31
CA HIS A 2 36.06 -3.02 16.20
C HIS A 2 36.30 -2.27 14.88
N SER A 3 37.27 -2.76 14.11
CA SER A 3 37.70 -2.18 12.85
C SER A 3 36.48 -2.07 11.90
N ARG A 4 36.25 -0.90 11.34
CA ARG A 4 35.19 -0.64 10.34
C ARG A 4 35.26 -1.62 9.14
N TRP A 5 36.42 -2.20 8.91
CA TRP A 5 36.68 -3.20 7.88
C TRP A 5 35.99 -4.54 8.19
N ILE A 6 35.95 -5.00 9.43
CA ILE A 6 35.29 -6.26 9.83
C ILE A 6 33.78 -6.15 9.56
N TRP A 7 33.16 -5.04 9.94
CA TRP A 7 31.73 -4.83 9.68
C TRP A 7 31.41 -4.77 8.18
N ARG A 8 32.28 -4.14 7.38
CA ARG A 8 32.15 -4.14 5.92
C ARG A 8 32.31 -5.56 5.35
N ALA A 9 33.29 -6.31 5.78
CA ALA A 9 33.52 -7.68 5.30
C ALA A 9 32.35 -8.61 5.65
N VAL A 10 31.73 -8.48 6.83
CA VAL A 10 30.57 -9.27 7.25
C VAL A 10 29.29 -8.87 6.49
N SER A 11 29.13 -7.59 6.14
CA SER A 11 27.95 -7.14 5.39
C SER A 11 28.00 -7.46 3.89
N VAL A 12 29.19 -7.60 3.29
CA VAL A 12 29.37 -7.85 1.85
C VAL A 12 28.58 -9.06 1.33
N PRO A 13 28.63 -10.26 1.93
CA PRO A 13 27.89 -11.41 1.44
C PRO A 13 26.38 -11.16 1.37
N GLY A 14 25.80 -10.53 2.40
CA GLY A 14 24.37 -10.20 2.42
C GLY A 14 23.98 -9.16 1.37
N VAL A 15 24.81 -8.11 1.23
CA VAL A 15 24.56 -7.06 0.23
C VAL A 15 24.69 -7.62 -1.19
N VAL A 16 25.74 -8.43 -1.46
CA VAL A 16 25.93 -9.08 -2.78
C VAL A 16 24.76 -10.00 -3.08
N TRP A 17 24.34 -10.85 -2.16
CA TRP A 17 23.21 -11.75 -2.32
C TRP A 17 21.93 -10.99 -2.69
N LEU A 18 21.53 -10.02 -1.87
CA LEU A 18 20.34 -9.21 -2.12
C LEU A 18 20.43 -8.45 -3.44
N SER A 19 21.60 -7.85 -3.74
CA SER A 19 21.79 -7.10 -5.00
C SER A 19 21.68 -8.01 -6.22
N VAL A 20 22.32 -9.17 -6.21
CA VAL A 20 22.27 -10.11 -7.34
C VAL A 20 20.84 -10.59 -7.57
N PHE A 21 20.14 -11.08 -6.54
CA PHE A 21 18.78 -11.56 -6.71
C PHE A 21 17.80 -10.46 -7.13
N PHE A 22 17.91 -9.26 -6.57
CA PHE A 22 17.07 -8.13 -6.95
C PHE A 22 17.36 -7.66 -8.38
N LEU A 23 18.64 -7.42 -8.72
CA LEU A 23 19.02 -6.89 -10.01
C LEU A 23 18.75 -7.89 -11.14
N VAL A 24 19.00 -9.18 -10.93
CA VAL A 24 18.72 -10.23 -11.94
C VAL A 24 17.22 -10.33 -12.20
N ALA A 25 16.38 -10.35 -11.13
CA ALA A 25 14.94 -10.40 -11.30
C ALA A 25 14.41 -9.14 -11.99
N PHE A 26 14.89 -7.96 -11.61
CA PHE A 26 14.50 -6.70 -12.23
C PHE A 26 14.94 -6.59 -13.69
N TYR A 27 16.17 -7.06 -13.98
CA TYR A 27 16.69 -7.13 -15.35
C TYR A 27 15.87 -8.10 -16.22
N ALA A 28 15.43 -9.23 -15.67
CA ALA A 28 14.55 -10.15 -16.38
C ALA A 28 13.22 -9.49 -16.79
N VAL A 29 12.62 -8.67 -15.90
CA VAL A 29 11.41 -7.90 -16.24
C VAL A 29 11.71 -6.91 -17.37
N ILE A 30 12.86 -6.21 -17.32
CA ILE A 30 13.27 -5.30 -18.39
C ILE A 30 13.47 -6.08 -19.70
N ALA A 31 14.18 -7.20 -19.68
CA ALA A 31 14.43 -8.02 -20.87
C ALA A 31 13.12 -8.53 -21.52
N VAL A 32 12.11 -8.83 -20.72
CA VAL A 32 10.77 -9.20 -21.20
C VAL A 32 10.04 -7.98 -21.76
N ALA A 33 10.07 -6.84 -21.06
CA ALA A 33 9.37 -5.61 -21.48
C ALA A 33 9.89 -5.06 -22.82
N PHE A 34 11.19 -5.18 -23.07
CA PHE A 34 11.84 -4.78 -24.33
C PHE A 34 12.01 -5.94 -25.31
N GLY A 35 11.46 -7.12 -24.99
CA GLY A 35 11.48 -8.29 -25.85
C GLY A 35 10.42 -8.25 -26.96
N ASN A 36 10.29 -9.37 -27.64
CA ASN A 36 9.24 -9.61 -28.62
C ASN A 36 8.28 -10.72 -28.16
N GLN A 37 7.27 -10.96 -28.98
CA GLN A 37 6.38 -12.10 -28.85
C GLN A 37 6.65 -13.06 -30.02
N ASP A 38 6.65 -14.36 -29.73
CA ASP A 38 6.69 -15.37 -30.77
C ASP A 38 5.30 -15.61 -31.41
N SER A 39 5.23 -16.52 -32.38
CA SER A 39 3.98 -16.89 -33.05
C SER A 39 2.91 -17.46 -32.10
N LEU A 40 3.31 -17.92 -30.92
CA LEU A 40 2.43 -18.45 -29.86
C LEU A 40 2.12 -17.40 -28.80
N SER A 41 2.43 -16.14 -29.05
CA SER A 41 2.25 -15.02 -28.10
C SER A 41 3.03 -15.20 -26.79
N GLN A 42 4.08 -16.01 -26.79
CA GLN A 42 4.95 -16.14 -25.62
C GLN A 42 6.01 -15.01 -25.65
N PRO A 43 6.38 -14.46 -24.50
CA PRO A 43 7.41 -13.44 -24.44
C PRO A 43 8.77 -14.05 -24.74
N VAL A 44 9.47 -13.45 -25.70
CA VAL A 44 10.86 -13.76 -25.99
C VAL A 44 11.70 -12.63 -25.40
N PRO A 45 12.35 -12.86 -24.24
CA PRO A 45 13.13 -11.83 -23.57
C PRO A 45 14.40 -11.50 -24.37
N PHE A 46 14.69 -10.23 -24.56
CA PHE A 46 15.93 -9.78 -25.16
C PHE A 46 16.96 -9.42 -24.08
N TRP A 47 17.87 -10.36 -23.83
CA TRP A 47 18.90 -10.21 -22.81
C TRP A 47 20.00 -9.22 -23.19
N ASN A 48 20.21 -8.96 -24.49
CA ASN A 48 21.16 -7.98 -24.94
C ASN A 48 20.47 -6.62 -25.16
N PRO A 49 20.88 -5.54 -24.47
CA PRO A 49 20.29 -4.21 -24.63
C PRO A 49 20.34 -3.65 -26.07
N LEU A 50 21.25 -4.15 -26.90
CA LEU A 50 21.39 -3.71 -28.32
C LEU A 50 20.20 -4.21 -29.16
N ASP A 51 19.56 -5.30 -28.78
CA ASP A 51 18.48 -5.92 -29.54
C ASP A 51 17.09 -5.46 -29.04
N TRP A 52 17.01 -4.54 -28.08
CA TRP A 52 15.78 -4.12 -27.44
C TRP A 52 14.78 -3.48 -28.41
N ASN A 53 13.55 -3.96 -28.37
CA ASN A 53 12.44 -3.44 -29.17
C ASN A 53 11.75 -2.26 -28.47
N VAL A 54 12.32 -1.07 -28.60
CA VAL A 54 11.76 0.17 -28.03
C VAL A 54 10.40 0.50 -28.66
N GLY A 55 10.16 0.11 -29.91
CA GLY A 55 8.90 0.38 -30.62
C GLY A 55 7.68 -0.23 -29.92
N TYR A 56 7.80 -1.45 -29.41
CA TYR A 56 6.71 -2.09 -28.66
C TYR A 56 6.43 -1.39 -27.33
N VAL A 57 7.48 -1.03 -26.58
CA VAL A 57 7.33 -0.27 -25.34
C VAL A 57 6.62 1.05 -25.58
N LEU A 58 7.02 1.78 -26.64
CA LEU A 58 6.37 3.04 -27.01
C LEU A 58 4.91 2.84 -27.44
N ALA A 59 4.59 1.75 -28.13
CA ALA A 59 3.21 1.41 -28.47
C ALA A 59 2.34 1.20 -27.23
N VAL A 60 2.81 0.41 -26.25
CA VAL A 60 2.10 0.19 -24.98
C VAL A 60 1.98 1.49 -24.18
N LEU A 61 3.02 2.32 -24.14
CA LEU A 61 2.98 3.62 -23.46
C LEU A 61 2.02 4.59 -24.14
N LYS A 62 1.98 4.58 -25.49
CA LYS A 62 1.02 5.38 -26.28
C LYS A 62 -0.41 4.95 -25.98
N ASP A 63 -0.68 3.64 -25.94
CA ASP A 63 -1.98 3.09 -25.61
C ASP A 63 -2.37 3.40 -24.16
N PHE A 64 -1.42 3.32 -23.21
CA PHE A 64 -1.59 3.77 -21.83
C PHE A 64 -2.09 5.23 -21.76
N TRP A 65 -1.51 6.13 -22.58
CA TRP A 65 -1.79 7.58 -22.50
C TRP A 65 -3.03 8.01 -23.30
N HIS A 66 -3.42 7.31 -24.38
CA HIS A 66 -4.53 7.66 -25.26
C HIS A 66 -5.90 7.11 -24.83
N ARG A 67 -6.23 7.11 -23.52
CA ARG A 67 -7.48 6.63 -22.94
C ARG A 67 -7.68 5.11 -23.02
N GLY A 68 -6.61 4.36 -23.09
CA GLY A 68 -6.66 2.91 -22.94
C GLY A 68 -7.16 2.49 -21.53
N PRO A 69 -7.52 1.23 -21.35
CA PRO A 69 -7.97 0.69 -20.06
C PRO A 69 -6.95 0.92 -18.94
N TYR A 70 -5.67 1.01 -19.28
CA TYR A 70 -4.55 1.14 -18.34
C TYR A 70 -4.55 2.45 -17.57
N LEU A 71 -4.82 3.59 -18.22
CA LEU A 71 -4.91 4.89 -17.54
C LEU A 71 -6.07 4.93 -16.55
N THR A 72 -7.24 4.43 -16.97
CA THR A 72 -8.43 4.38 -16.10
C THR A 72 -8.19 3.54 -14.86
N VAL A 73 -7.54 2.38 -15.02
CA VAL A 73 -7.21 1.48 -13.91
C VAL A 73 -6.15 2.12 -13.00
N SER A 74 -5.15 2.81 -13.56
CA SER A 74 -4.11 3.50 -12.78
C SER A 74 -4.67 4.63 -11.94
N VAL A 75 -5.52 5.49 -12.53
CA VAL A 75 -6.20 6.58 -11.80
C VAL A 75 -7.09 6.02 -10.69
N ARG A 76 -7.82 4.94 -10.97
CA ARG A 76 -8.63 4.25 -9.96
C ARG A 76 -7.77 3.71 -8.83
N THR A 77 -6.64 3.08 -9.12
CA THR A 77 -5.69 2.59 -8.11
C THR A 77 -5.21 3.73 -7.21
N ILE A 78 -4.79 4.85 -7.80
CA ILE A 78 -4.37 6.04 -7.05
C ILE A 78 -5.50 6.49 -6.11
N TRP A 79 -6.72 6.58 -6.62
CA TRP A 79 -7.88 6.97 -5.82
C TRP A 79 -8.16 6.00 -4.67
N PHE A 80 -8.17 4.69 -4.94
CA PHE A 80 -8.41 3.66 -3.92
C PHE A 80 -7.34 3.70 -2.83
N VAL A 81 -6.07 3.82 -3.21
CA VAL A 81 -4.95 3.91 -2.28
C VAL A 81 -5.03 5.18 -1.43
N ILE A 82 -5.32 6.34 -2.03
CA ILE A 82 -5.46 7.60 -1.29
C ILE A 82 -6.59 7.50 -0.25
N VAL A 83 -7.77 7.02 -0.66
CA VAL A 83 -8.92 6.90 0.25
C VAL A 83 -8.65 5.84 1.33
N ALA A 84 -8.09 4.68 0.97
CA ALA A 84 -7.73 3.65 1.93
C ALA A 84 -6.70 4.16 2.95
N MET A 85 -5.68 4.91 2.50
CA MET A 85 -4.70 5.54 3.38
C MET A 85 -5.32 6.59 4.30
N ALA A 86 -6.22 7.44 3.78
CA ALA A 86 -6.90 8.45 4.59
C ALA A 86 -7.74 7.79 5.69
N ILE A 87 -8.50 6.74 5.38
CA ILE A 87 -9.28 5.97 6.35
C ILE A 87 -8.32 5.27 7.35
N SER A 88 -7.26 4.63 6.85
CA SER A 88 -6.28 3.95 7.70
C SER A 88 -5.61 4.93 8.67
N LEU A 89 -5.28 6.13 8.22
CA LEU A 89 -4.71 7.18 9.07
C LEU A 89 -5.72 7.70 10.09
N ALA A 90 -6.98 7.92 9.66
CA ALA A 90 -8.05 8.38 10.54
C ALA A 90 -8.35 7.39 11.68
N ILE A 91 -8.19 6.08 11.43
CA ILE A 91 -8.36 5.02 12.44
C ILE A 91 -7.03 4.77 13.19
N GLY A 92 -5.95 4.62 12.46
CA GLY A 92 -4.64 4.22 12.99
C GLY A 92 -3.99 5.27 13.87
N TYR A 93 -4.14 6.56 13.53
CA TYR A 93 -3.54 7.63 14.33
C TYR A 93 -4.12 7.73 15.74
N PRO A 94 -5.46 7.77 15.97
CA PRO A 94 -6.03 7.75 17.30
C PRO A 94 -5.64 6.50 18.10
N VAL A 95 -5.61 5.32 17.45
CA VAL A 95 -5.20 4.07 18.10
C VAL A 95 -3.73 4.13 18.52
N ALA A 96 -2.84 4.57 17.64
CA ALA A 96 -1.42 4.73 17.93
C ALA A 96 -1.19 5.77 19.04
N TYR A 97 -1.91 6.90 18.99
CA TYR A 97 -1.85 7.95 20.00
C TYR A 97 -2.30 7.46 21.37
N TYR A 98 -3.45 6.78 21.43
CA TYR A 98 -3.94 6.18 22.67
C TYR A 98 -2.93 5.18 23.24
N THR A 99 -2.40 4.31 22.39
CA THR A 99 -1.43 3.29 22.80
C THR A 99 -0.14 3.91 23.32
N ALA A 100 0.35 4.97 22.69
CA ALA A 100 1.58 5.65 23.09
C ALA A 100 1.42 6.47 24.39
N ARG A 101 0.23 7.05 24.63
CA ARG A 101 0.03 8.04 25.70
C ARG A 101 -0.83 7.60 26.88
N HIS A 102 -1.76 6.68 26.64
CA HIS A 102 -2.78 6.32 27.64
C HIS A 102 -2.79 4.85 28.02
N ALA A 103 -2.20 3.96 27.24
CA ALA A 103 -2.25 2.52 27.50
C ALA A 103 -1.39 2.07 28.71
N GLY A 104 -0.44 2.88 29.16
CA GLY A 104 0.38 2.61 30.35
C GLY A 104 0.99 1.20 30.34
N ARG A 105 0.72 0.42 31.40
CA ARG A 105 1.20 -0.98 31.53
C ARG A 105 0.64 -1.93 30.47
N TRP A 106 -0.49 -1.61 29.85
CA TRP A 106 -1.15 -2.44 28.84
C TRP A 106 -0.62 -2.20 27.42
N ARG A 107 0.27 -1.24 27.23
CA ARG A 107 0.81 -0.83 25.93
C ARG A 107 1.35 -2.01 25.12
N GLY A 108 2.12 -2.90 25.74
CA GLY A 108 2.67 -4.08 25.06
C GLY A 108 1.59 -5.06 24.59
N LEU A 109 0.56 -5.27 25.40
CA LEU A 109 -0.56 -6.15 25.05
C LEU A 109 -1.44 -5.55 23.94
N VAL A 110 -1.68 -4.24 23.96
CA VAL A 110 -2.40 -3.54 22.88
C VAL A 110 -1.63 -3.66 21.56
N LEU A 111 -0.31 -3.42 21.57
CA LEU A 111 0.53 -3.59 20.39
C LEU A 111 0.52 -5.03 19.89
N LEU A 112 0.65 -6.01 20.78
CA LEU A 112 0.57 -7.41 20.41
C LEU A 112 -0.77 -7.74 19.73
N ALA A 113 -1.89 -7.29 20.30
CA ALA A 113 -3.21 -7.51 19.72
C ALA A 113 -3.38 -6.85 18.35
N LEU A 114 -2.80 -5.66 18.14
CA LEU A 114 -2.83 -4.95 16.87
C LEU A 114 -1.97 -5.64 15.79
N ILE A 115 -0.87 -6.31 16.17
CA ILE A 115 0.02 -7.00 15.24
C ILE A 115 -0.44 -8.44 14.99
N MET A 116 -1.18 -9.06 15.93
CA MET A 116 -1.62 -10.46 15.82
C MET A 116 -2.25 -10.84 14.47
N PRO A 117 -3.11 -10.00 13.83
CA PRO A 117 -3.66 -10.31 12.51
C PRO A 117 -2.60 -10.46 11.42
N VAL A 118 -1.41 -9.87 11.57
CA VAL A 118 -0.32 -9.97 10.57
C VAL A 118 0.26 -11.39 10.51
N TRP A 119 0.17 -12.17 11.59
CA TRP A 119 0.63 -13.56 11.62
C TRP A 119 -0.27 -14.50 10.79
N ILE A 120 -1.49 -14.07 10.50
CA ILE A 120 -2.38 -14.80 9.59
C ILE A 120 -2.02 -14.43 8.16
N ASN A 121 -1.87 -15.44 7.31
CA ASN A 121 -1.60 -15.24 5.88
C ASN A 121 -2.63 -14.27 5.27
N TYR A 122 -2.15 -13.37 4.42
CA TYR A 122 -2.97 -12.32 3.79
C TYR A 122 -4.18 -12.89 3.02
N LEU A 123 -3.98 -13.96 2.26
CA LEU A 123 -5.05 -14.64 1.53
C LEU A 123 -6.14 -15.17 2.47
N MET A 124 -5.76 -15.79 3.59
CA MET A 124 -6.74 -16.29 4.58
C MET A 124 -7.54 -15.15 5.21
N ARG A 125 -6.92 -14.00 5.42
CA ARG A 125 -7.63 -12.80 5.90
C ARG A 125 -8.64 -12.30 4.87
N MET A 126 -8.30 -12.30 3.59
CA MET A 126 -9.22 -11.90 2.51
C MET A 126 -10.37 -12.91 2.35
N LEU A 127 -10.10 -14.20 2.44
CA LEU A 127 -11.15 -15.24 2.42
C LEU A 127 -12.11 -15.09 3.62
N ALA A 128 -11.58 -14.79 4.81
CA ALA A 128 -12.41 -14.50 5.98
C ALA A 128 -13.27 -13.25 5.76
N TRP A 129 -12.72 -12.20 5.13
CA TRP A 129 -13.44 -10.99 4.77
C TRP A 129 -14.59 -11.27 3.79
N ILE A 130 -14.34 -12.10 2.77
CA ILE A 130 -15.38 -12.57 1.84
C ILE A 130 -16.47 -13.33 2.59
N GLY A 131 -16.11 -14.25 3.47
CA GLY A 131 -17.05 -15.00 4.29
C GLY A 131 -17.93 -14.09 5.17
N LEU A 132 -17.31 -13.06 5.79
CA LEU A 132 -18.03 -12.09 6.62
C LEU A 132 -19.00 -11.23 5.80
N LEU A 133 -18.60 -10.78 4.60
CA LEU A 133 -19.39 -9.89 3.75
C LEU A 133 -20.25 -10.61 2.71
N SER A 134 -20.26 -11.95 2.72
CA SER A 134 -21.18 -12.73 1.89
C SER A 134 -22.66 -12.41 2.23
N PRO A 135 -23.62 -12.65 1.32
CA PRO A 135 -25.04 -12.32 1.56
C PRO A 135 -25.62 -12.91 2.85
N ASN A 136 -25.12 -14.08 3.26
CA ASN A 136 -25.52 -14.74 4.50
C ASN A 136 -24.47 -14.63 5.61
N GLY A 137 -23.43 -13.82 5.42
CA GLY A 137 -22.34 -13.63 6.35
C GLY A 137 -22.75 -12.90 7.62
N LEU A 138 -22.04 -13.20 8.72
CA LEU A 138 -22.28 -12.53 9.99
C LEU A 138 -22.05 -11.01 9.88
N GLY A 139 -21.03 -10.59 9.16
CA GLY A 139 -20.69 -9.18 8.95
C GLY A 139 -21.84 -8.44 8.24
N THR A 140 -22.35 -8.99 7.15
CA THR A 140 -23.49 -8.39 6.41
C THR A 140 -24.71 -8.25 7.30
N ARG A 141 -25.05 -9.28 8.09
CA ARG A 141 -26.19 -9.22 9.01
C ARG A 141 -26.01 -8.10 10.05
N VAL A 142 -24.85 -8.05 10.71
CA VAL A 142 -24.57 -7.01 11.71
C VAL A 142 -24.62 -5.61 11.11
N LEU A 143 -24.00 -5.40 9.92
CA LEU A 143 -24.01 -4.10 9.24
C LEU A 143 -25.42 -3.69 8.80
N HIS A 144 -26.26 -4.64 8.43
CA HIS A 144 -27.67 -4.42 8.11
C HIS A 144 -28.47 -4.04 9.35
N ASP A 145 -28.34 -4.81 10.46
CA ASP A 145 -29.10 -4.61 11.69
C ASP A 145 -28.75 -3.29 12.40
N VAL A 146 -27.46 -2.90 12.36
CA VAL A 146 -26.99 -1.60 12.88
C VAL A 146 -27.36 -0.44 11.96
N GLY A 147 -27.82 -0.72 10.73
CA GLY A 147 -28.22 0.30 9.74
C GLY A 147 -27.05 0.92 8.97
N ILE A 148 -25.83 0.46 9.15
CA ILE A 148 -24.64 0.95 8.43
C ILE A 148 -24.81 0.73 6.93
N GLU A 149 -25.34 -0.41 6.51
CA GLU A 149 -25.60 -0.73 5.10
C GLU A 149 -26.51 0.32 4.46
N ARG A 150 -27.57 0.76 5.13
CA ARG A 150 -28.47 1.82 4.65
C ARG A 150 -27.76 3.15 4.45
N VAL A 151 -26.85 3.50 5.36
CA VAL A 151 -26.04 4.72 5.24
C VAL A 151 -25.14 4.64 4.00
N PHE A 152 -24.47 3.52 3.76
CA PHE A 152 -23.61 3.35 2.59
C PHE A 152 -24.43 3.36 1.28
N ILE A 153 -25.63 2.79 1.27
CA ILE A 153 -26.57 2.85 0.14
C ILE A 153 -27.04 4.29 -0.10
N SER A 154 -27.41 5.03 0.96
CA SER A 154 -27.89 6.43 0.82
C SER A 154 -26.79 7.37 0.34
N LEU A 155 -25.53 7.08 0.66
CA LEU A 155 -24.36 7.81 0.15
C LEU A 155 -23.93 7.39 -1.26
N GLY A 156 -24.62 6.41 -1.88
CA GLY A 156 -24.28 5.90 -3.21
C GLY A 156 -22.98 5.08 -3.25
N LEU A 157 -22.45 4.69 -2.10
CA LEU A 157 -21.20 3.93 -1.97
C LEU A 157 -21.42 2.42 -2.11
N LEU A 158 -22.66 1.96 -1.90
CA LEU A 158 -23.06 0.57 -2.01
C LEU A 158 -24.33 0.45 -2.88
N SER A 159 -24.38 -0.55 -3.76
CA SER A 159 -25.55 -0.81 -4.61
C SER A 159 -26.59 -1.63 -3.85
N GLN A 160 -27.86 -1.24 -3.93
CA GLN A 160 -28.98 -1.99 -3.32
C GLN A 160 -29.10 -3.45 -3.80
N ARG A 161 -28.67 -3.75 -5.05
CA ARG A 161 -28.80 -5.08 -5.65
C ARG A 161 -27.53 -5.92 -5.61
N GLY A 162 -26.39 -5.31 -5.32
CA GLY A 162 -25.07 -5.94 -5.47
C GLY A 162 -24.48 -6.52 -4.18
N GLY A 163 -25.02 -6.16 -3.02
CA GLY A 163 -24.37 -6.48 -1.74
C GLY A 163 -22.94 -5.91 -1.67
N TRP A 164 -22.17 -6.37 -0.71
CA TRP A 164 -20.81 -5.86 -0.45
C TRP A 164 -19.77 -6.34 -1.47
N LEU A 165 -19.87 -7.57 -2.00
CA LEU A 165 -18.81 -8.24 -2.76
C LEU A 165 -18.86 -7.99 -4.29
N ASN A 166 -19.98 -7.53 -4.85
CA ASN A 166 -20.16 -7.50 -6.30
C ASN A 166 -19.78 -6.15 -6.93
N GLY A 167 -18.50 -5.95 -7.16
CA GLY A 167 -18.01 -4.77 -7.89
C GLY A 167 -18.11 -3.46 -7.10
N GLN A 168 -18.11 -3.51 -5.78
CA GLN A 168 -18.24 -2.34 -4.93
C GLN A 168 -16.88 -1.74 -4.58
N PRO A 169 -16.55 -0.50 -5.03
CA PRO A 169 -15.28 0.16 -4.71
C PRO A 169 -15.01 0.28 -3.23
N ILE A 170 -16.05 0.59 -2.44
CA ILE A 170 -15.90 0.78 -1.00
C ILE A 170 -15.42 -0.50 -0.29
N THR A 171 -15.85 -1.67 -0.75
CA THR A 171 -15.45 -2.94 -0.14
C THR A 171 -13.96 -3.22 -0.37
N VAL A 172 -13.45 -2.91 -1.57
CA VAL A 172 -12.02 -3.02 -1.87
C VAL A 172 -11.22 -2.04 -1.00
N ILE A 173 -11.67 -0.79 -0.88
CA ILE A 173 -11.04 0.24 -0.05
C ILE A 173 -10.97 -0.19 1.42
N LEU A 174 -12.08 -0.72 1.98
CA LEU A 174 -12.13 -1.20 3.36
C LEU A 174 -11.25 -2.45 3.58
N ALA A 175 -11.21 -3.35 2.59
CA ALA A 175 -10.35 -4.52 2.65
C ALA A 175 -8.86 -4.15 2.61
N LEU A 176 -8.46 -3.18 1.76
CA LEU A 176 -7.12 -2.61 1.75
C LEU A 176 -6.79 -1.95 3.11
N CYS A 177 -7.70 -1.13 3.63
CA CYS A 177 -7.52 -0.51 4.94
C CYS A 177 -7.28 -1.57 6.02
N TYR A 178 -8.14 -2.58 6.15
CA TYR A 178 -7.98 -3.67 7.10
C TYR A 178 -6.67 -4.43 6.93
N GLY A 179 -6.30 -4.74 5.68
CA GLY A 179 -5.10 -5.51 5.37
C GLY A 179 -3.80 -4.82 5.79
N TYR A 180 -3.75 -3.49 5.64
CA TYR A 180 -2.53 -2.71 5.82
C TYR A 180 -2.49 -1.86 7.10
N LEU A 181 -3.61 -1.71 7.81
CA LEU A 181 -3.71 -0.91 9.04
C LEU A 181 -2.66 -1.25 10.11
N PRO A 182 -2.34 -2.52 10.42
CA PRO A 182 -1.33 -2.85 11.42
C PRO A 182 0.07 -2.30 11.07
N TYR A 183 0.43 -2.31 9.78
CA TYR A 183 1.71 -1.80 9.30
C TYR A 183 1.82 -0.28 9.41
N LEU A 184 0.69 0.44 9.35
CA LEU A 184 0.63 1.89 9.55
C LEU A 184 0.77 2.26 11.04
N ILE A 185 0.13 1.49 11.93
CA ILE A 185 0.09 1.81 13.36
C ILE A 185 1.49 1.74 13.99
N LEU A 186 2.33 0.81 13.58
CA LEU A 186 3.67 0.63 14.17
C LEU A 186 4.59 1.86 14.05
N PRO A 187 4.83 2.43 12.86
CA PRO A 187 5.66 3.63 12.73
C PRO A 187 4.99 4.87 13.36
N LEU A 188 3.66 4.96 13.33
CA LEU A 188 2.92 6.01 14.03
C LEU A 188 3.14 5.93 15.54
N PHE A 189 2.98 4.75 16.12
CA PHE A 189 3.23 4.51 17.52
C PHE A 189 4.68 4.86 17.90
N ALA A 190 5.66 4.34 17.14
CA ALA A 190 7.07 4.61 17.41
C ALA A 190 7.44 6.10 17.35
N SER A 191 6.81 6.86 16.46
CA SER A 191 6.99 8.30 16.39
C SER A 191 6.34 9.02 17.56
N LEU A 192 5.11 8.68 17.90
CA LEU A 192 4.37 9.29 18.99
C LEU A 192 4.97 8.97 20.36
N ASP A 193 5.50 7.78 20.56
CA ASP A 193 6.16 7.34 21.80
C ASP A 193 7.46 8.10 22.08
N ARG A 194 8.16 8.57 21.02
CA ARG A 194 9.41 9.36 21.14
C ARG A 194 9.21 10.82 21.51
N ILE A 195 8.01 11.38 21.38
CA ILE A 195 7.75 12.78 21.72
C ILE A 195 7.85 12.93 23.24
N ASP A 196 8.72 13.82 23.71
CA ASP A 196 8.87 14.08 25.15
C ASP A 196 7.60 14.70 25.73
N GLN A 197 7.11 14.11 26.80
CA GLN A 197 5.92 14.56 27.51
C GLN A 197 6.10 16.00 28.04
N ARG A 198 7.31 16.39 28.41
CA ARG A 198 7.65 17.74 28.88
C ARG A 198 7.33 18.82 27.85
N GLN A 199 7.47 18.54 26.56
CA GLN A 199 7.13 19.48 25.50
C GLN A 199 5.62 19.77 25.45
N ILE A 200 4.81 18.73 25.70
CA ILE A 200 3.35 18.84 25.75
C ILE A 200 2.92 19.60 27.02
N GLU A 201 3.57 19.31 28.14
CA GLU A 201 3.31 19.99 29.42
C GLU A 201 3.70 21.47 29.34
N ALA A 202 4.87 21.81 28.83
CA ALA A 202 5.31 23.20 28.61
C ALA A 202 4.31 24.00 27.75
N ALA A 203 3.76 23.38 26.69
CA ALA A 203 2.76 24.04 25.85
C ALA A 203 1.45 24.30 26.62
N ARG A 204 1.11 23.47 27.60
CA ARG A 204 -0.07 23.63 28.46
C ARG A 204 0.18 24.67 29.56
N ASP A 205 1.38 24.71 30.14
CA ASP A 205 1.78 25.71 31.15
C ASP A 205 1.79 27.13 30.58
N LEU A 206 2.07 27.28 29.27
CA LEU A 206 1.93 28.55 28.55
C LEU A 206 0.46 28.91 28.20
N GLY A 207 -0.53 28.26 28.84
CA GLY A 207 -1.95 28.51 28.66
C GLY A 207 -2.61 27.79 27.48
N GLY A 208 -1.91 26.87 26.83
CA GLY A 208 -2.46 26.07 25.74
C GLY A 208 -3.51 25.05 26.22
N SER A 209 -4.67 25.02 25.55
CA SER A 209 -5.65 23.96 25.77
C SER A 209 -5.09 22.59 25.31
N PRO A 210 -5.62 21.45 25.79
CA PRO A 210 -5.20 20.11 25.34
C PRO A 210 -5.26 19.96 23.80
N ARG A 211 -6.28 20.55 23.18
CA ARG A 211 -6.43 20.57 21.71
C ARG A 211 -5.35 21.40 21.04
N SER A 212 -4.98 22.55 21.63
CA SER A 212 -3.90 23.41 21.11
C SER A 212 -2.55 22.71 21.22
N ALA A 213 -2.24 22.09 22.35
CA ALA A 213 -1.02 21.31 22.54
C ALA A 213 -0.94 20.13 21.55
N PHE A 214 -2.07 19.43 21.30
CA PHE A 214 -2.12 18.38 20.29
C PHE A 214 -1.82 18.92 18.88
N LEU A 215 -2.53 19.96 18.43
CA LEU A 215 -2.41 20.45 17.05
C LEU A 215 -1.09 21.17 16.79
N ARG A 216 -0.51 21.85 17.81
CA ARG A 216 0.70 22.68 17.63
C ARG A 216 2.00 21.98 18.04
N VAL A 217 1.92 20.92 18.85
CA VAL A 217 3.12 20.19 19.33
C VAL A 217 3.08 18.74 18.87
N THR A 218 2.07 17.95 19.32
CA THR A 218 2.05 16.51 19.07
C THR A 218 1.93 16.17 17.58
N LEU A 219 0.99 16.79 16.88
CA LEU A 219 0.73 16.50 15.47
C LEU A 219 1.92 16.86 14.58
N PRO A 220 2.53 18.07 14.65
CA PRO A 220 3.71 18.41 13.87
C PRO A 220 4.91 17.51 14.15
N LEU A 221 5.16 17.18 15.41
CA LEU A 221 6.27 16.29 15.80
C LEU A 221 6.04 14.84 15.36
N SER A 222 4.80 14.42 15.12
CA SER A 222 4.47 13.08 14.61
C SER A 222 4.48 12.98 13.07
N VAL A 223 4.56 14.09 12.34
CA VAL A 223 4.57 14.12 10.86
C VAL A 223 5.60 13.17 10.24
N PRO A 224 6.87 13.09 10.73
CA PRO A 224 7.81 12.14 10.18
C PRO A 224 7.33 10.67 10.30
N GLY A 225 6.69 10.32 11.40
CA GLY A 225 6.09 8.98 11.59
C GLY A 225 4.87 8.75 10.70
N ILE A 226 4.03 9.77 10.50
CA ILE A 226 2.90 9.71 9.59
C ILE A 226 3.41 9.44 8.17
N LEU A 227 4.38 10.22 7.69
CA LEU A 227 4.95 10.06 6.36
C LEU A 227 5.62 8.69 6.17
N ALA A 228 6.40 8.25 7.16
CA ALA A 228 7.03 6.93 7.12
C ALA A 228 6.00 5.80 7.04
N GLY A 229 4.96 5.86 7.87
CA GLY A 229 3.86 4.90 7.87
C GLY A 229 3.07 4.90 6.56
N MET A 230 2.78 6.08 6.04
CA MET A 230 2.06 6.23 4.76
C MET A 230 2.84 5.61 3.60
N VAL A 231 4.13 5.86 3.49
CA VAL A 231 4.97 5.27 2.42
C VAL A 231 5.10 3.76 2.58
N LEU A 232 5.32 3.27 3.81
CA LEU A 232 5.41 1.83 4.09
C LEU A 232 4.15 1.06 3.65
N VAL A 233 2.98 1.70 3.75
CA VAL A 233 1.69 1.11 3.42
C VAL A 233 1.30 1.38 1.96
N ALA A 234 1.56 2.57 1.43
CA ALA A 234 1.18 2.92 0.06
C ALA A 234 1.89 2.06 -0.99
N LEU A 235 3.20 1.81 -0.82
CA LEU A 235 3.98 1.06 -1.81
C LEU A 235 3.39 -0.33 -2.08
N PRO A 236 3.14 -1.20 -1.08
CA PRO A 236 2.51 -2.49 -1.32
C PRO A 236 1.05 -2.38 -1.77
N MET A 237 0.28 -1.37 -1.32
CA MET A 237 -1.10 -1.17 -1.78
C MET A 237 -1.19 -0.92 -3.29
N PHE A 238 -0.24 -0.19 -3.89
CA PHE A 238 -0.22 0.03 -5.34
C PHE A 238 -0.02 -1.26 -6.13
N GLY A 239 0.77 -2.20 -5.60
CA GLY A 239 1.02 -3.50 -6.20
C GLY A 239 0.01 -4.58 -5.80
N ASP A 240 -0.97 -4.26 -4.96
CA ASP A 240 -1.94 -5.24 -4.47
C ASP A 240 -2.85 -5.70 -5.61
N PHE A 241 -2.83 -6.98 -5.90
CA PHE A 241 -3.68 -7.60 -6.91
C PHE A 241 -4.69 -8.58 -6.29
N TYR A 242 -4.41 -9.12 -5.11
CA TYR A 242 -5.27 -10.10 -4.46
C TYR A 242 -6.55 -9.48 -3.89
N THR A 243 -6.45 -8.30 -3.30
CA THR A 243 -7.60 -7.70 -2.59
C THR A 243 -8.75 -7.42 -3.55
N ALA A 244 -8.49 -6.70 -4.64
CA ALA A 244 -9.55 -6.36 -5.59
C ALA A 244 -10.08 -7.60 -6.32
N ASP A 245 -9.21 -8.55 -6.66
CA ASP A 245 -9.59 -9.78 -7.35
C ASP A 245 -10.45 -10.69 -6.47
N LEU A 246 -10.05 -10.92 -5.23
CA LEU A 246 -10.77 -11.80 -4.30
C LEU A 246 -12.07 -11.18 -3.78
N VAL A 247 -12.04 -9.91 -3.38
CA VAL A 247 -13.16 -9.27 -2.67
C VAL A 247 -14.24 -8.78 -3.63
N SER A 248 -13.87 -8.44 -4.85
CA SER A 248 -14.81 -7.82 -5.79
C SER A 248 -14.98 -8.58 -7.11
N ALA A 249 -13.93 -9.22 -7.61
CA ALA A 249 -13.90 -9.99 -8.87
C ALA A 249 -14.58 -9.23 -10.07
N SER A 250 -14.44 -7.91 -10.11
CA SER A 250 -15.10 -7.06 -11.10
C SER A 250 -14.12 -6.14 -11.81
N THR A 251 -14.25 -6.02 -13.13
CA THR A 251 -13.47 -5.08 -13.94
C THR A 251 -13.65 -3.62 -13.50
N LYS A 252 -14.78 -3.30 -12.84
CA LYS A 252 -15.05 -1.96 -12.29
C LYS A 252 -14.17 -1.60 -11.09
N THR A 253 -13.55 -2.58 -10.45
CA THR A 253 -12.72 -2.40 -9.26
C THR A 253 -11.29 -2.87 -9.47
N ASN A 254 -10.93 -3.30 -10.68
CA ASN A 254 -9.55 -3.69 -11.01
C ASN A 254 -8.58 -2.56 -10.68
N MET A 255 -7.49 -2.91 -10.02
CA MET A 255 -6.35 -2.07 -9.72
C MET A 255 -5.20 -2.38 -10.70
N ILE A 256 -4.17 -1.53 -10.73
CA ILE A 256 -3.03 -1.73 -11.63
C ILE A 256 -2.31 -3.07 -11.37
N GLY A 257 -2.22 -3.50 -10.12
CA GLY A 257 -1.70 -4.83 -9.75
C GLY A 257 -2.49 -5.97 -10.38
N ASN A 258 -3.83 -5.92 -10.34
CA ASN A 258 -4.70 -6.92 -11.00
C ASN A 258 -4.51 -6.91 -12.52
N GLN A 259 -4.40 -5.73 -13.11
CA GLN A 259 -4.18 -5.62 -14.55
C GLN A 259 -2.87 -6.25 -14.98
N ILE A 260 -1.79 -5.99 -14.21
CA ILE A 260 -0.48 -6.61 -14.45
C ILE A 260 -0.56 -8.14 -14.29
N ASP A 261 -1.21 -8.63 -13.23
CA ASP A 261 -1.35 -10.07 -12.98
C ASP A 261 -2.15 -10.76 -14.11
N GLN A 262 -3.27 -10.18 -14.53
CA GLN A 262 -4.09 -10.71 -15.62
C GLN A 262 -3.32 -10.76 -16.94
N LEU A 263 -2.62 -9.70 -17.32
CA LEU A 263 -1.80 -9.66 -18.54
C LEU A 263 -0.66 -10.67 -18.50
N THR A 264 -0.04 -10.86 -17.33
CA THR A 264 1.07 -11.79 -17.16
C THR A 264 0.61 -13.25 -17.23
N ARG A 265 -0.60 -13.56 -16.73
CA ARG A 265 -1.18 -14.93 -16.77
C ARG A 265 -1.78 -15.26 -18.15
N GLN A 266 -2.38 -14.30 -18.82
CA GLN A 266 -2.95 -14.45 -20.15
C GLN A 266 -1.83 -14.38 -21.19
N GLY A 267 -1.52 -15.50 -21.84
CA GLY A 267 -0.35 -15.70 -22.70
C GLY A 267 -0.14 -14.69 -23.83
N SER A 268 -1.18 -13.97 -24.27
CA SER A 268 -1.13 -13.07 -25.42
C SER A 268 -0.55 -11.66 -25.15
N GLU A 269 -0.43 -11.24 -23.89
CA GLU A 269 -0.06 -9.85 -23.55
C GLU A 269 1.00 -9.74 -22.43
N LYS A 270 1.81 -10.78 -22.23
CA LYS A 270 2.82 -10.81 -21.16
C LYS A 270 3.83 -9.67 -21.24
N VAL A 271 4.19 -9.25 -22.45
CA VAL A 271 5.11 -8.14 -22.68
C VAL A 271 4.47 -6.81 -22.22
N ALA A 272 3.17 -6.59 -22.50
CA ALA A 272 2.45 -5.44 -21.97
C ALA A 272 2.40 -5.44 -20.43
N GLY A 273 2.18 -6.60 -19.81
CA GLY A 273 2.27 -6.76 -18.36
C GLY A 273 3.63 -6.37 -17.79
N ALA A 274 4.72 -6.76 -18.45
CA ALA A 274 6.08 -6.37 -18.06
C ALA A 274 6.31 -4.85 -18.22
N VAL A 275 5.83 -4.23 -19.30
CA VAL A 275 5.92 -2.78 -19.50
C VAL A 275 5.15 -2.03 -18.39
N LEU A 276 3.91 -2.46 -18.08
CA LEU A 276 3.14 -1.85 -16.99
C LEU A 276 3.81 -2.03 -15.62
N THR A 277 4.48 -3.16 -15.40
CA THR A 277 5.29 -3.38 -14.18
C THR A 277 6.42 -2.36 -14.09
N LEU A 278 7.12 -2.06 -15.20
CA LEU A 278 8.15 -1.02 -15.22
C LEU A 278 7.58 0.37 -14.98
N VAL A 279 6.43 0.70 -15.58
CA VAL A 279 5.74 1.98 -15.34
C VAL A 279 5.40 2.14 -13.87
N LEU A 280 4.83 1.10 -13.26
CA LEU A 280 4.52 1.10 -11.83
C LEU A 280 5.79 1.22 -10.98
N ALA A 281 6.85 0.48 -11.31
CA ALA A 281 8.13 0.54 -10.59
C ALA A 281 8.75 1.94 -10.65
N VAL A 282 8.76 2.59 -11.81
CA VAL A 282 9.26 3.98 -11.96
C VAL A 282 8.42 4.95 -11.14
N PHE A 283 7.10 4.80 -11.16
CA PHE A 283 6.19 5.63 -10.34
C PHE A 283 6.49 5.47 -8.84
N LEU A 284 6.62 4.23 -8.36
CA LEU A 284 6.92 3.94 -6.95
C LEU A 284 8.31 4.42 -6.54
N LEU A 285 9.31 4.28 -7.41
CA LEU A 285 10.66 4.82 -7.19
C LEU A 285 10.65 6.35 -7.11
N ALA A 286 9.88 7.03 -7.96
CA ALA A 286 9.72 8.48 -7.91
C ALA A 286 9.05 8.92 -6.59
N LEU A 287 8.02 8.21 -6.15
CA LEU A 287 7.34 8.46 -4.87
C LEU A 287 8.30 8.27 -3.69
N MET A 288 9.08 7.19 -3.70
CA MET A 288 10.10 6.92 -2.67
C MET A 288 11.20 7.99 -2.67
N ALA A 289 11.70 8.38 -3.85
CA ALA A 289 12.72 9.42 -3.97
C ALA A 289 12.22 10.79 -3.46
N TYR A 290 10.97 11.12 -3.76
CA TYR A 290 10.32 12.32 -3.21
C TYR A 290 10.25 12.28 -1.69
N TYR A 291 9.78 11.15 -1.13
CA TYR A 291 9.73 10.95 0.32
C TYR A 291 11.11 11.09 0.98
N LEU A 292 12.14 10.44 0.44
CA LEU A 292 13.50 10.51 0.98
C LEU A 292 14.07 11.94 0.93
N ARG A 293 13.76 12.72 -0.11
CA ARG A 293 14.18 14.14 -0.19
C ARG A 293 13.47 15.00 0.84
N THR A 294 12.17 14.80 1.04
CA THR A 294 11.40 15.61 2.02
C THR A 294 11.80 15.30 3.45
N THR A 295 12.05 14.03 3.79
CA THR A 295 12.47 13.65 5.14
C THR A 295 13.89 14.10 5.46
N ARG A 296 14.82 14.08 4.50
CA ARG A 296 16.18 14.64 4.70
C ARG A 296 16.15 16.14 5.00
N ARG A 297 15.36 16.91 4.26
CA ARG A 297 15.21 18.37 4.50
C ARG A 297 14.61 18.66 5.87
N ALA A 298 13.66 17.84 6.32
CA ALA A 298 13.05 17.98 7.65
C ALA A 298 13.99 17.59 8.80
N SER A 299 15.06 16.83 8.55
CA SER A 299 16.08 16.47 9.57
C SER A 299 17.26 17.47 9.61
N GLU A 300 17.40 18.33 8.62
CA GLU A 300 18.44 19.36 8.51
C GLU A 300 17.94 20.75 8.96
N ALA A 301 16.63 20.94 9.10
CA ALA A 301 15.97 22.15 9.60
C ALA A 301 15.66 22.03 11.10
#